data_dcf9227f09fe27cc86b6ba51c8eedd9d
#
_entry.id   dcf9227f09fe27cc86b6ba51c8eedd9d
#
_cell.length_a   1.000
_cell.length_b   1.000
_cell.length_c   1.000
_cell.angle_alpha   90.00
_cell.angle_beta   90.00
_cell.angle_gamma   90.00
#
_symmetry.space_group_name_H-M   'P 1'
#
loop_
_entity.id
_entity.type
_entity.pdbx_description
1 polymer ?
#
loop_
_entity_poly.entity_id
_entity_poly.type
_entity_poly.pdbx_seq_one_letter_code
_entity_poly.pdbx_strand_id
1 'polypeptide(L)'
;MLRSNVEELVRNTISRYVDKELIPKAQEIDAKGEFPWEQFKDMAKMGVFGIRYPKNKGGSGGNTTLYCIICEELARGLMSVAAITAMQCLMGTNFLFHYGTEEMHKEFFLPAMRGEKVACFTLTEPEAGSDLGNVSTRAIKTSDGFVINGMKTWVTNGPVANFFTVLCQTDPAKKLKGLNFFFVPKDLPGVKVSKPFDLLGTRTTPISELSFKDVHIPAEYMLGREGQGLNNLLSILSEIRTMTAALAIGLQQAALNDSVRYAHERVQFGRPISKFQLIQAKVANMAVNLEASRLLTYNATHMIDEGKECLKEASMAKYFATEAACRAGDEVTRIFGAYGYSMEYTAQRYYRDNRFLLYGGGTHEVLQPNIARWVGL
;
A
#
# COMPACT_ATOMS: atom_id res chain seq x y z
N MET A 1 -6.05 20.33 -13.45
CA MET A 1 -5.86 19.19 -14.36
C MET A 1 -7.22 18.69 -14.78
N LEU A 2 -7.54 18.64 -16.08
CA LEU A 2 -8.82 18.12 -16.56
C LEU A 2 -8.79 16.60 -16.38
N ARG A 3 -9.73 16.05 -15.61
CA ARG A 3 -9.90 14.60 -15.43
C ARG A 3 -10.54 13.99 -16.67
N SER A 4 -10.13 12.80 -17.04
CA SER A 4 -10.83 12.07 -18.10
C SER A 4 -12.20 11.58 -17.60
N ASN A 5 -13.15 11.38 -18.52
CA ASN A 5 -14.47 10.82 -18.17
C ASN A 5 -14.36 9.47 -17.45
N VAL A 6 -13.31 8.68 -17.76
CA VAL A 6 -13.08 7.37 -17.13
C VAL A 6 -12.60 7.55 -15.68
N GLU A 7 -11.69 8.51 -15.42
CA GLU A 7 -11.23 8.81 -14.06
C GLU A 7 -12.39 9.26 -13.15
N GLU A 8 -13.27 10.12 -13.67
CA GLU A 8 -14.46 10.55 -12.93
C GLU A 8 -15.43 9.40 -12.68
N LEU A 9 -15.65 8.53 -13.65
CA LEU A 9 -16.52 7.35 -13.50
C LEU A 9 -15.99 6.41 -12.42
N VAL A 10 -14.69 6.09 -12.46
CA VAL A 10 -14.04 5.22 -11.46
C VAL A 10 -14.12 5.86 -10.08
N ARG A 11 -13.75 7.14 -9.95
CA ARG A 11 -13.84 7.87 -8.69
C ARG A 11 -15.27 7.84 -8.13
N ASN A 12 -16.27 8.19 -8.92
CA ASN A 12 -17.66 8.23 -8.48
C ASN A 12 -18.18 6.84 -8.10
N THR A 13 -17.74 5.80 -8.78
CA THR A 13 -18.14 4.41 -8.45
C THR A 13 -17.58 3.98 -7.10
N ILE A 14 -16.27 4.17 -6.88
CA ILE A 14 -15.62 3.80 -5.62
C ILE A 14 -16.08 4.71 -4.48
N SER A 15 -16.19 6.02 -4.71
CA SER A 15 -16.70 6.98 -3.71
C SER A 15 -18.08 6.58 -3.21
N ARG A 16 -18.99 6.19 -4.10
CA ARG A 16 -20.34 5.72 -3.73
C ARG A 16 -20.31 4.46 -2.85
N TYR A 17 -19.45 3.51 -3.16
CA TYR A 17 -19.23 2.33 -2.31
C TYR A 17 -18.68 2.74 -0.95
N VAL A 18 -17.67 3.60 -0.92
CA VAL A 18 -17.05 4.10 0.31
C VAL A 18 -18.05 4.80 1.21
N ASP A 19 -18.86 5.67 0.65
CA ASP A 19 -19.85 6.46 1.43
C ASP A 19 -20.99 5.57 1.98
N LYS A 20 -21.44 4.58 1.21
CA LYS A 20 -22.58 3.75 1.58
C LYS A 20 -22.23 2.53 2.40
N GLU A 21 -21.10 1.87 2.08
CA GLU A 21 -20.78 0.55 2.62
C GLU A 21 -19.55 0.56 3.54
N LEU A 22 -18.56 1.43 3.29
CA LEU A 22 -17.31 1.36 4.03
C LEU A 22 -17.26 2.32 5.23
N ILE A 23 -17.57 3.61 5.04
CA ILE A 23 -17.53 4.61 6.13
C ILE A 23 -18.45 4.23 7.29
N PRO A 24 -19.70 3.80 7.08
CA PRO A 24 -20.58 3.45 8.19
C PRO A 24 -20.09 2.28 9.04
N LYS A 25 -19.34 1.34 8.44
CA LYS A 25 -18.82 0.14 9.11
C LYS A 25 -17.37 0.29 9.59
N ALA A 26 -16.68 1.38 9.20
CA ALA A 26 -15.23 1.51 9.36
C ALA A 26 -14.74 1.39 10.81
N GLN A 27 -15.49 1.94 11.76
CA GLN A 27 -15.14 1.86 13.18
C GLN A 27 -15.32 0.46 13.75
N GLU A 28 -16.39 -0.23 13.38
CA GLU A 28 -16.63 -1.62 13.78
C GLU A 28 -15.54 -2.54 13.21
N ILE A 29 -15.20 -2.37 11.92
CA ILE A 29 -14.14 -3.14 11.25
C ILE A 29 -12.79 -2.91 11.96
N ASP A 30 -12.40 -1.65 12.21
CA ASP A 30 -11.16 -1.32 12.92
C ASP A 30 -11.12 -1.91 14.33
N ALA A 31 -12.24 -1.87 15.05
CA ALA A 31 -12.35 -2.41 16.42
C ALA A 31 -12.21 -3.94 16.49
N LYS A 32 -12.74 -4.67 15.51
CA LYS A 32 -12.62 -6.14 15.42
C LYS A 32 -11.19 -6.59 15.19
N GLY A 33 -10.37 -5.82 14.44
CA GLY A 33 -8.98 -6.17 14.15
C GLY A 33 -8.80 -7.43 13.28
N GLU A 34 -9.87 -7.89 12.63
CA GLU A 34 -9.86 -9.07 11.75
C GLU A 34 -9.76 -8.68 10.29
N PHE A 35 -9.26 -9.60 9.44
CA PHE A 35 -9.19 -9.36 8.00
C PHE A 35 -10.59 -9.11 7.41
N PRO A 36 -10.82 -8.01 6.68
CA PRO A 36 -12.15 -7.60 6.24
C PRO A 36 -12.58 -8.34 4.97
N TRP A 37 -12.92 -9.62 5.09
CA TRP A 37 -13.26 -10.52 3.98
C TRP A 37 -14.43 -10.02 3.12
N GLU A 38 -15.43 -9.38 3.73
CA GLU A 38 -16.57 -8.83 2.99
C GLU A 38 -16.08 -7.75 2.01
N GLN A 39 -15.32 -6.77 2.51
CA GLN A 39 -14.79 -5.68 1.71
C GLN A 39 -13.77 -6.16 0.66
N PHE A 40 -12.96 -7.17 0.99
CA PHE A 40 -12.04 -7.79 0.04
C PHE A 40 -12.78 -8.44 -1.14
N LYS A 41 -13.86 -9.17 -0.86
CA LYS A 41 -14.72 -9.77 -1.90
C LYS A 41 -15.45 -8.72 -2.72
N ASP A 42 -15.85 -7.60 -2.13
CA ASP A 42 -16.49 -6.50 -2.86
C ASP A 42 -15.50 -5.83 -3.83
N MET A 43 -14.23 -5.64 -3.44
CA MET A 43 -13.19 -5.17 -4.35
C MET A 43 -12.99 -6.12 -5.53
N ALA A 44 -13.02 -7.42 -5.28
CA ALA A 44 -12.94 -8.42 -6.35
C ALA A 44 -14.13 -8.33 -7.32
N LYS A 45 -15.37 -8.27 -6.80
CA LYS A 45 -16.61 -8.14 -7.61
C LYS A 45 -16.61 -6.88 -8.48
N MET A 46 -16.04 -5.77 -7.97
CA MET A 46 -15.89 -4.52 -8.71
C MET A 46 -14.72 -4.55 -9.72
N GLY A 47 -13.97 -5.65 -9.82
CA GLY A 47 -12.83 -5.79 -10.73
C GLY A 47 -11.61 -4.96 -10.33
N VAL A 48 -11.55 -4.49 -9.09
CA VAL A 48 -10.49 -3.61 -8.58
C VAL A 48 -9.13 -4.30 -8.61
N PHE A 49 -9.05 -5.59 -8.26
CA PHE A 49 -7.78 -6.31 -8.21
C PHE A 49 -7.10 -6.44 -9.57
N GLY A 50 -7.89 -6.40 -10.65
CA GLY A 50 -7.40 -6.45 -12.03
C GLY A 50 -7.18 -5.09 -12.69
N ILE A 51 -7.35 -3.96 -11.98
CA ILE A 51 -7.40 -2.63 -12.61
C ILE A 51 -6.13 -2.28 -13.42
N ARG A 52 -4.97 -2.77 -13.02
CA ARG A 52 -3.68 -2.51 -13.67
C ARG A 52 -3.36 -3.44 -14.83
N TYR A 53 -4.14 -4.50 -15.02
CA TYR A 53 -3.82 -5.55 -15.99
C TYR A 53 -4.74 -5.53 -17.22
N PRO A 54 -4.23 -5.93 -18.40
CA PRO A 54 -5.02 -5.92 -19.63
C PRO A 54 -6.22 -6.89 -19.58
N LYS A 55 -7.31 -6.55 -20.25
CA LYS A 55 -8.55 -7.35 -20.28
C LYS A 55 -8.33 -8.77 -20.81
N ASN A 56 -7.51 -8.93 -21.86
CA ASN A 56 -7.19 -10.22 -22.46
C ASN A 56 -6.32 -11.14 -21.57
N LYS A 57 -5.86 -10.63 -20.42
CA LYS A 57 -5.12 -11.38 -19.40
C LYS A 57 -5.89 -11.48 -18.06
N GLY A 58 -7.22 -11.24 -18.09
CA GLY A 58 -8.09 -11.33 -16.93
C GLY A 58 -8.13 -10.06 -16.05
N GLY A 59 -7.53 -8.97 -16.49
CA GLY A 59 -7.59 -7.68 -15.82
C GLY A 59 -8.77 -6.82 -16.26
N SER A 60 -8.85 -5.59 -15.73
CA SER A 60 -9.90 -4.60 -16.03
C SER A 60 -9.47 -3.56 -17.07
N GLY A 61 -8.20 -3.54 -17.48
CA GLY A 61 -7.68 -2.70 -18.58
C GLY A 61 -7.54 -1.22 -18.22
N GLY A 62 -7.30 -0.91 -16.97
CA GLY A 62 -6.98 0.44 -16.50
C GLY A 62 -5.48 0.72 -16.48
N ASN A 63 -5.09 1.70 -15.69
CA ASN A 63 -3.72 2.21 -15.57
C ASN A 63 -3.36 2.59 -14.13
N THR A 64 -2.17 3.15 -13.91
CA THR A 64 -1.68 3.53 -12.57
C THR A 64 -2.49 4.68 -11.98
N THR A 65 -2.93 5.64 -12.80
CA THR A 65 -3.79 6.75 -12.35
C THR A 65 -5.11 6.23 -11.79
N LEU A 66 -5.81 5.32 -12.51
CA LEU A 66 -7.06 4.72 -12.03
C LEU A 66 -6.85 3.90 -10.76
N TYR A 67 -5.76 3.16 -10.67
CA TYR A 67 -5.38 2.42 -9.47
C TYR A 67 -5.18 3.36 -8.26
N CYS A 68 -4.48 4.48 -8.44
CA CYS A 68 -4.28 5.46 -7.38
C CYS A 68 -5.58 6.17 -6.96
N ILE A 69 -6.51 6.44 -7.91
CA ILE A 69 -7.84 6.95 -7.59
C ILE A 69 -8.61 5.97 -6.68
N ILE A 70 -8.55 4.68 -6.97
CA ILE A 70 -9.18 3.66 -6.13
C ILE A 70 -8.54 3.64 -4.74
N CYS A 71 -7.22 3.66 -4.65
CA CYS A 71 -6.49 3.70 -3.37
C CYS A 71 -6.85 4.94 -2.54
N GLU A 72 -6.92 6.12 -3.16
CA GLU A 72 -7.34 7.38 -2.50
C GLU A 72 -8.75 7.25 -1.92
N GLU A 73 -9.73 6.82 -2.73
CA GLU A 73 -11.12 6.75 -2.26
C GLU A 73 -11.28 5.69 -1.15
N LEU A 74 -10.68 4.51 -1.28
CA LEU A 74 -10.75 3.48 -0.24
C LEU A 74 -10.10 3.95 1.07
N ALA A 75 -8.96 4.64 1.00
CA ALA A 75 -8.28 5.18 2.18
C ALA A 75 -9.08 6.28 2.87
N ARG A 76 -9.91 7.03 2.11
CA ARG A 76 -10.89 7.97 2.66
C ARG A 76 -11.92 7.26 3.55
N GLY A 77 -12.30 6.04 3.20
CA GLY A 77 -13.22 5.22 4.00
C GLY A 77 -12.53 4.51 5.15
N LEU A 78 -11.59 3.63 4.83
CA LEU A 78 -10.83 2.86 5.81
C LEU A 78 -9.44 2.49 5.24
N MET A 79 -8.41 3.00 5.88
CA MET A 79 -7.01 2.80 5.47
C MET A 79 -6.61 1.32 5.35
N SER A 80 -7.08 0.47 6.26
CA SER A 80 -6.77 -0.97 6.23
C SER A 80 -7.28 -1.64 4.95
N VAL A 81 -8.51 -1.35 4.52
CA VAL A 81 -9.09 -1.90 3.27
C VAL A 81 -8.30 -1.41 2.06
N ALA A 82 -7.91 -0.14 2.07
CA ALA A 82 -7.08 0.42 1.01
C ALA A 82 -5.69 -0.25 0.94
N ALA A 83 -5.03 -0.46 2.08
CA ALA A 83 -3.71 -1.11 2.16
C ALA A 83 -3.75 -2.57 1.68
N ILE A 84 -4.77 -3.34 2.07
CA ILE A 84 -5.00 -4.72 1.62
C ILE A 84 -5.21 -4.76 0.11
N THR A 85 -6.07 -3.87 -0.40
CA THR A 85 -6.36 -3.74 -1.84
C THR A 85 -5.11 -3.36 -2.62
N ALA A 86 -4.34 -2.41 -2.12
CA ALA A 86 -3.09 -1.98 -2.74
C ALA A 86 -2.06 -3.12 -2.84
N MET A 87 -1.92 -3.93 -1.78
CA MET A 87 -1.06 -5.11 -1.79
C MET A 87 -1.50 -6.11 -2.86
N GLN A 88 -2.79 -6.41 -2.94
CA GLN A 88 -3.36 -7.35 -3.90
C GLN A 88 -3.18 -6.88 -5.36
N CYS A 89 -3.43 -5.59 -5.64
CA CYS A 89 -3.41 -5.04 -7.00
C CYS A 89 -2.00 -4.88 -7.59
N LEU A 90 -0.99 -4.64 -6.78
CA LEU A 90 0.36 -4.31 -7.25
C LEU A 90 1.39 -5.30 -6.74
N MET A 91 1.80 -5.15 -5.50
CA MET A 91 3.00 -5.83 -4.99
C MET A 91 2.87 -7.36 -4.99
N GLY A 92 1.71 -7.89 -4.61
CA GLY A 92 1.50 -9.33 -4.52
C GLY A 92 1.36 -10.05 -5.87
N THR A 93 0.92 -9.36 -6.91
CA THR A 93 0.55 -9.97 -8.19
C THR A 93 1.40 -9.56 -9.38
N ASN A 94 2.12 -8.41 -9.31
CA ASN A 94 2.84 -7.85 -10.46
C ASN A 94 3.93 -8.78 -11.01
N PHE A 95 4.77 -9.35 -10.15
CA PHE A 95 5.84 -10.23 -10.60
C PHE A 95 5.30 -11.55 -11.15
N LEU A 96 4.24 -12.06 -10.54
CA LEU A 96 3.55 -13.24 -11.06
C LEU A 96 2.94 -12.98 -12.44
N PHE A 97 2.36 -11.80 -12.67
CA PHE A 97 1.85 -11.40 -13.97
C PHE A 97 2.94 -11.35 -15.05
N HIS A 98 4.09 -10.74 -14.75
CA HIS A 98 5.14 -10.52 -15.75
C HIS A 98 6.05 -11.73 -15.97
N TYR A 99 6.25 -12.57 -14.96
CA TYR A 99 7.29 -13.60 -14.95
C TYR A 99 6.77 -15.00 -14.60
N GLY A 100 5.49 -15.12 -14.20
CA GLY A 100 4.90 -16.42 -13.88
C GLY A 100 4.66 -17.26 -15.13
N THR A 101 4.65 -18.58 -14.97
CA THR A 101 4.28 -19.54 -16.01
C THR A 101 2.77 -19.46 -16.28
N GLU A 102 2.32 -20.07 -17.40
CA GLU A 102 0.88 -20.15 -17.70
C GLU A 102 0.10 -20.89 -16.60
N GLU A 103 0.72 -21.89 -15.99
CA GLU A 103 0.13 -22.64 -14.88
C GLU A 103 -0.03 -21.76 -13.63
N MET A 104 1.02 -21.01 -13.26
CA MET A 104 0.94 -20.03 -12.16
C MET A 104 -0.13 -18.96 -12.43
N HIS A 105 -0.27 -18.51 -13.68
CA HIS A 105 -1.33 -17.57 -14.04
C HIS A 105 -2.70 -18.19 -13.82
N LYS A 106 -2.92 -19.40 -14.27
CA LYS A 106 -4.19 -20.11 -14.13
C LYS A 106 -4.55 -20.42 -12.68
N GLU A 107 -3.56 -20.89 -11.89
CA GLU A 107 -3.81 -21.39 -10.55
C GLU A 107 -3.74 -20.30 -9.46
N PHE A 108 -2.98 -19.23 -9.69
CA PHE A 108 -2.74 -18.22 -8.67
C PHE A 108 -3.10 -16.80 -9.12
N PHE A 109 -2.64 -16.34 -10.29
CA PHE A 109 -2.90 -14.97 -10.72
C PHE A 109 -4.38 -14.70 -10.99
N LEU A 110 -5.02 -15.49 -11.84
CA LEU A 110 -6.44 -15.31 -12.16
C LEU A 110 -7.36 -15.49 -10.93
N PRO A 111 -7.15 -16.50 -10.05
CA PRO A 111 -7.88 -16.58 -8.78
C PRO A 111 -7.62 -15.38 -7.86
N ALA A 112 -6.41 -14.80 -7.85
CA ALA A 112 -6.13 -13.60 -7.09
C ALA A 112 -6.92 -12.39 -7.63
N MET A 113 -7.07 -12.25 -8.95
CA MET A 113 -7.91 -11.19 -9.55
C MET A 113 -9.39 -11.35 -9.18
N ARG A 114 -9.87 -12.57 -8.99
CA ARG A 114 -11.25 -12.86 -8.56
C ARG A 114 -11.45 -12.84 -7.04
N GLY A 115 -10.38 -12.52 -6.26
CA GLY A 115 -10.44 -12.52 -4.79
C GLY A 115 -10.59 -13.90 -4.16
N GLU A 116 -10.30 -14.96 -4.89
CA GLU A 116 -10.30 -16.35 -4.42
C GLU A 116 -8.98 -16.70 -3.70
N LYS A 117 -7.90 -15.99 -4.07
CA LYS A 117 -6.58 -16.11 -3.45
C LYS A 117 -6.04 -14.74 -3.05
N VAL A 118 -5.40 -14.69 -1.88
CA VAL A 118 -4.74 -13.50 -1.38
C VAL A 118 -3.25 -13.58 -1.72
N ALA A 119 -2.77 -12.53 -2.38
CA ALA A 119 -1.37 -12.37 -2.75
C ALA A 119 -0.60 -11.56 -1.72
N CYS A 120 0.68 -11.87 -1.57
CA CYS A 120 1.56 -11.18 -0.65
C CYS A 120 2.94 -10.92 -1.28
N PHE A 121 3.61 -9.87 -0.81
CA PHE A 121 4.93 -9.46 -1.23
C PHE A 121 5.83 -9.24 -0.03
N THR A 122 7.06 -9.75 -0.07
CA THR A 122 7.95 -9.70 1.09
C THR A 122 9.41 -9.45 0.72
N LEU A 123 9.94 -8.36 1.28
CA LEU A 123 11.32 -7.90 1.12
C LEU A 123 12.06 -7.93 2.45
N THR A 124 11.43 -7.31 3.47
CA THR A 124 12.02 -6.91 4.74
C THR A 124 12.37 -8.11 5.61
N GLU A 125 13.50 -8.04 6.27
CA GLU A 125 13.99 -9.00 7.27
C GLU A 125 14.26 -8.27 8.58
N PRO A 126 14.42 -8.97 9.72
CA PRO A 126 14.77 -8.31 10.98
C PRO A 126 15.99 -7.39 10.87
N GLU A 127 17.01 -7.80 10.10
CA GLU A 127 18.27 -7.07 9.93
C GLU A 127 18.37 -6.32 8.58
N ALA A 128 17.35 -6.38 7.71
CA ALA A 128 17.37 -5.78 6.38
C ALA A 128 16.03 -5.10 6.05
N GLY A 129 15.96 -3.77 6.21
CA GLY A 129 14.82 -2.93 5.81
C GLY A 129 15.22 -1.98 4.70
N SER A 130 15.71 -0.78 5.07
CA SER A 130 16.20 0.21 4.10
C SER A 130 17.47 -0.24 3.37
N ASP A 131 18.30 -1.05 4.01
CA ASP A 131 19.50 -1.66 3.43
C ASP A 131 19.17 -3.06 2.89
N LEU A 132 18.74 -3.12 1.63
CA LEU A 132 18.48 -4.38 0.93
C LEU A 132 19.76 -5.18 0.63
N GLY A 133 20.94 -4.57 0.77
CA GLY A 133 22.22 -5.27 0.62
C GLY A 133 22.46 -6.33 1.69
N ASN A 134 21.79 -6.19 2.84
CA ASN A 134 21.88 -7.10 3.98
C ASN A 134 20.80 -8.21 3.98
N VAL A 135 20.05 -8.39 2.89
CA VAL A 135 19.08 -9.49 2.77
C VAL A 135 19.82 -10.82 2.94
N SER A 136 19.40 -11.58 3.96
CA SER A 136 20.03 -12.83 4.40
C SER A 136 19.23 -14.09 4.04
N THR A 137 17.92 -13.97 3.73
CA THR A 137 17.12 -15.10 3.21
C THR A 137 17.75 -15.61 1.93
N ARG A 138 18.18 -16.89 1.95
CA ARG A 138 18.92 -17.54 0.87
C ARG A 138 18.01 -18.38 0.00
N ALA A 139 18.28 -18.35 -1.30
CA ALA A 139 17.78 -19.34 -2.24
C ALA A 139 19.00 -20.04 -2.88
N ILE A 140 19.31 -21.24 -2.40
CA ILE A 140 20.47 -22.03 -2.84
C ILE A 140 20.04 -22.89 -4.02
N LYS A 141 20.74 -22.76 -5.15
CA LYS A 141 20.47 -23.54 -6.36
C LYS A 141 20.78 -25.03 -6.16
N THR A 142 19.88 -25.87 -6.63
CA THR A 142 20.01 -27.33 -6.66
C THR A 142 19.96 -27.84 -8.10
N SER A 143 19.99 -29.17 -8.30
CA SER A 143 19.87 -29.79 -9.63
C SER A 143 18.51 -29.55 -10.28
N ASP A 144 17.44 -29.38 -9.48
CA ASP A 144 16.05 -29.36 -9.87
C ASP A 144 15.30 -28.03 -9.51
N GLY A 145 16.03 -27.08 -8.88
CA GLY A 145 15.42 -25.81 -8.50
C GLY A 145 16.20 -25.04 -7.46
N PHE A 146 15.55 -24.66 -6.38
CA PHE A 146 16.16 -23.91 -5.28
C PHE A 146 15.66 -24.41 -3.92
N VAL A 147 16.48 -24.23 -2.88
CA VAL A 147 16.11 -24.41 -1.48
C VAL A 147 16.16 -23.06 -0.79
N ILE A 148 15.02 -22.64 -0.23
CA ILE A 148 14.90 -21.36 0.47
C ILE A 148 15.01 -21.57 1.98
N ASN A 149 15.90 -20.79 2.61
CA ASN A 149 16.08 -20.69 4.06
C ASN A 149 16.17 -19.23 4.49
N GLY A 150 15.49 -18.87 5.56
CA GLY A 150 15.53 -17.51 6.13
C GLY A 150 14.23 -17.06 6.76
N MET A 151 14.13 -15.75 6.98
CA MET A 151 12.98 -15.15 7.63
C MET A 151 12.67 -13.79 7.02
N LYS A 152 11.37 -13.50 6.88
CA LYS A 152 10.85 -12.19 6.49
C LYS A 152 9.96 -11.64 7.61
N THR A 153 9.96 -10.32 7.76
CA THR A 153 9.11 -9.62 8.74
C THR A 153 8.33 -8.49 8.07
N TRP A 154 7.34 -7.94 8.78
CA TRP A 154 6.43 -6.90 8.27
C TRP A 154 5.67 -7.35 7.00
N VAL A 155 5.30 -8.62 6.95
CA VAL A 155 4.66 -9.24 5.80
C VAL A 155 3.17 -8.95 5.80
N THR A 156 2.75 -7.95 5.03
CA THR A 156 1.35 -7.54 4.86
C THR A 156 0.53 -8.65 4.23
N ASN A 157 -0.64 -8.95 4.80
CA ASN A 157 -1.52 -10.07 4.44
C ASN A 157 -0.93 -11.46 4.71
N GLY A 158 0.26 -11.59 5.33
CA GLY A 158 0.93 -12.86 5.55
C GLY A 158 0.04 -13.95 6.15
N PRO A 159 -0.70 -13.71 7.25
CA PRO A 159 -1.57 -14.71 7.87
C PRO A 159 -2.67 -15.28 6.96
N VAL A 160 -3.16 -14.49 6.02
CA VAL A 160 -4.29 -14.85 5.11
C VAL A 160 -3.83 -15.14 3.69
N ALA A 161 -2.55 -14.92 3.36
CA ALA A 161 -2.01 -15.14 2.03
C ALA A 161 -2.10 -16.61 1.59
N ASN A 162 -2.26 -16.83 0.29
CA ASN A 162 -2.16 -18.14 -0.36
C ASN A 162 -0.79 -18.36 -1.00
N PHE A 163 -0.12 -17.26 -1.37
CA PHE A 163 1.22 -17.29 -1.95
C PHE A 163 1.98 -15.99 -1.67
N PHE A 164 3.30 -16.08 -1.80
CA PHE A 164 4.22 -15.00 -1.53
C PHE A 164 5.13 -14.75 -2.74
N THR A 165 5.39 -13.48 -3.05
CA THR A 165 6.53 -13.04 -3.86
C THR A 165 7.66 -12.68 -2.91
N VAL A 166 8.73 -13.48 -2.88
CA VAL A 166 9.78 -13.43 -1.86
C VAL A 166 11.10 -12.97 -2.46
N LEU A 167 11.71 -11.92 -1.90
CA LEU A 167 13.06 -11.50 -2.25
C LEU A 167 14.09 -12.37 -1.50
N CYS A 168 14.95 -13.05 -2.23
CA CYS A 168 16.01 -13.87 -1.67
C CYS A 168 17.38 -13.50 -2.26
N GLN A 169 18.43 -13.83 -1.52
CA GLN A 169 19.82 -13.74 -1.95
C GLN A 169 20.29 -15.08 -2.51
N THR A 170 20.71 -15.13 -3.78
CA THR A 170 21.25 -16.34 -4.43
C THR A 170 22.79 -16.37 -4.45
N ASP A 171 23.43 -15.18 -4.46
CA ASP A 171 24.89 -15.03 -4.47
C ASP A 171 25.31 -13.79 -3.64
N PRO A 172 25.70 -13.98 -2.36
CA PRO A 172 26.10 -12.87 -1.49
C PRO A 172 27.30 -12.08 -1.95
N ALA A 173 28.22 -12.71 -2.68
CA ALA A 173 29.40 -12.03 -3.18
C ALA A 173 29.01 -10.90 -4.16
N LYS A 174 27.87 -11.05 -4.83
CA LYS A 174 27.30 -10.05 -5.75
C LYS A 174 26.45 -9.00 -5.07
N LYS A 175 26.25 -9.05 -3.73
CA LYS A 175 25.43 -8.09 -2.96
C LYS A 175 24.06 -7.87 -3.63
N LEU A 176 23.70 -6.61 -3.94
CA LEU A 176 22.42 -6.26 -4.59
C LEU A 176 22.17 -6.97 -5.93
N LYS A 177 23.22 -7.33 -6.67
CA LYS A 177 23.12 -8.08 -7.94
C LYS A 177 22.85 -9.59 -7.72
N GLY A 178 22.96 -10.08 -6.50
CA GLY A 178 22.59 -11.45 -6.14
C GLY A 178 21.14 -11.61 -5.70
N LEU A 179 20.38 -10.51 -5.65
CA LEU A 179 18.97 -10.52 -5.26
C LEU A 179 18.07 -11.03 -6.38
N ASN A 180 17.12 -11.91 -6.04
CA ASN A 180 16.13 -12.46 -6.96
C ASN A 180 14.78 -12.64 -6.28
N PHE A 181 13.69 -12.56 -7.06
CA PHE A 181 12.35 -12.84 -6.57
C PHE A 181 11.93 -14.27 -6.86
N PHE A 182 11.22 -14.86 -5.91
CA PHE A 182 10.69 -16.20 -6.00
C PHE A 182 9.20 -16.24 -5.68
N PHE A 183 8.48 -17.04 -6.44
CA PHE A 183 7.10 -17.41 -6.13
C PHE A 183 7.12 -18.55 -5.10
N VAL A 184 6.39 -18.39 -4.01
CA VAL A 184 6.34 -19.40 -2.93
C VAL A 184 4.90 -19.61 -2.50
N PRO A 185 4.24 -20.72 -2.86
CA PRO A 185 2.98 -21.13 -2.28
C PRO A 185 3.07 -21.30 -0.75
N LYS A 186 2.00 -20.90 -0.03
CA LYS A 186 1.98 -20.97 1.43
C LYS A 186 2.07 -22.39 1.97
N ASP A 187 1.47 -23.34 1.26
CA ASP A 187 1.30 -24.72 1.74
C ASP A 187 2.53 -25.61 1.49
N LEU A 188 3.64 -25.05 0.99
CA LEU A 188 4.87 -25.79 0.83
C LEU A 188 5.46 -26.21 2.19
N PRO A 189 5.99 -27.44 2.31
CA PRO A 189 6.71 -27.88 3.49
C PRO A 189 7.83 -26.89 3.85
N GLY A 190 7.94 -26.54 5.13
CA GLY A 190 8.95 -25.62 5.62
C GLY A 190 8.54 -24.13 5.64
N VAL A 191 7.42 -23.75 5.03
CA VAL A 191 6.85 -22.38 5.12
C VAL A 191 6.05 -22.28 6.41
N LYS A 192 6.34 -21.26 7.24
CA LYS A 192 5.59 -20.97 8.46
C LYS A 192 5.28 -19.49 8.54
N VAL A 193 4.03 -19.16 8.88
CA VAL A 193 3.55 -17.81 9.11
C VAL A 193 3.26 -17.64 10.60
N SER A 194 3.78 -16.57 11.22
CA SER A 194 3.53 -16.28 12.62
C SER A 194 2.11 -15.74 12.86
N LYS A 195 1.72 -15.59 14.12
CA LYS A 195 0.57 -14.78 14.49
C LYS A 195 0.80 -13.33 14.02
N PRO A 196 -0.27 -12.60 13.69
CA PRO A 196 -0.15 -11.19 13.32
C PRO A 196 0.38 -10.35 14.50
N PHE A 197 1.11 -9.28 14.16
CA PHE A 197 1.52 -8.26 15.11
C PHE A 197 0.30 -7.48 15.61
N ASP A 198 0.37 -7.01 16.85
CA ASP A 198 -0.58 -6.01 17.38
C ASP A 198 -0.11 -4.61 16.93
N LEU A 199 -0.88 -4.00 16.05
CA LEU A 199 -0.51 -2.77 15.36
C LEU A 199 -1.19 -1.55 15.97
N LEU A 200 -0.49 -0.41 15.97
CA LEU A 200 -1.03 0.89 16.38
C LEU A 200 -2.24 1.29 15.52
N GLY A 201 -2.11 1.20 14.21
CA GLY A 201 -3.13 1.54 13.20
C GLY A 201 -3.23 0.48 12.12
N THR A 202 -4.12 0.68 11.15
CA THR A 202 -4.42 -0.32 10.10
C THR A 202 -4.69 -1.72 10.68
N ARG A 203 -5.41 -1.78 11.79
CA ARG A 203 -5.52 -2.95 12.67
C ARG A 203 -6.10 -4.19 11.99
N THR A 204 -6.86 -4.01 10.92
CA THR A 204 -7.44 -5.12 10.16
C THR A 204 -6.56 -5.58 8.98
N THR A 205 -5.38 -4.97 8.82
CA THR A 205 -4.37 -5.42 7.87
C THR A 205 -3.40 -6.36 8.61
N PRO A 206 -3.55 -7.70 8.50
CA PRO A 206 -2.71 -8.61 9.26
C PRO A 206 -1.27 -8.57 8.74
N ILE A 207 -0.34 -8.21 9.60
CA ILE A 207 1.11 -8.18 9.32
C ILE A 207 1.78 -9.20 10.23
N SER A 208 2.66 -10.03 9.68
CA SER A 208 3.31 -11.11 10.42
C SER A 208 4.76 -11.32 10.02
N GLU A 209 5.41 -12.28 10.67
CA GLU A 209 6.65 -12.88 10.21
C GLU A 209 6.38 -14.10 9.35
N LEU A 210 7.33 -14.39 8.47
CA LEU A 210 7.32 -15.53 7.57
C LEU A 210 8.68 -16.20 7.63
N SER A 211 8.72 -17.48 8.00
CA SER A 211 9.97 -18.25 8.05
C SER A 211 9.99 -19.38 7.04
N PHE A 212 11.16 -19.61 6.48
CA PHE A 212 11.44 -20.66 5.52
C PHE A 212 12.51 -21.59 6.09
N LYS A 213 12.23 -22.88 6.14
CA LYS A 213 13.17 -23.91 6.56
C LYS A 213 13.16 -25.04 5.54
N ASP A 214 14.25 -25.13 4.76
CA ASP A 214 14.46 -26.11 3.71
C ASP A 214 13.27 -26.19 2.73
N VAL A 215 12.80 -25.02 2.27
CA VAL A 215 11.67 -24.94 1.34
C VAL A 215 12.18 -25.20 -0.07
N HIS A 216 11.83 -26.36 -0.62
CA HIS A 216 12.17 -26.75 -1.98
C HIS A 216 11.17 -26.15 -2.98
N ILE A 217 11.69 -25.48 -4.00
CA ILE A 217 10.89 -24.90 -5.09
C ILE A 217 11.52 -25.24 -6.45
N PRO A 218 10.73 -25.47 -7.49
CA PRO A 218 11.22 -25.72 -8.83
C PRO A 218 11.88 -24.46 -9.44
N ALA A 219 12.73 -24.65 -10.44
CA ALA A 219 13.52 -23.58 -11.05
C ALA A 219 12.63 -22.46 -11.66
N GLU A 220 11.49 -22.81 -12.23
CA GLU A 220 10.52 -21.89 -12.83
C GLU A 220 9.81 -20.99 -11.81
N TYR A 221 9.95 -21.23 -10.50
CA TYR A 221 9.43 -20.35 -9.46
C TYR A 221 10.31 -19.11 -9.22
N MET A 222 11.47 -19.01 -9.86
CA MET A 222 12.22 -17.75 -9.91
C MET A 222 11.49 -16.77 -10.85
N LEU A 223 11.09 -15.63 -10.31
CA LEU A 223 10.33 -14.61 -11.03
C LEU A 223 11.28 -13.61 -11.72
N GLY A 224 11.51 -13.84 -13.00
CA GLY A 224 12.41 -13.06 -13.83
C GLY A 224 13.72 -13.77 -14.10
N ARG A 225 14.76 -13.01 -14.46
CA ARG A 225 16.10 -13.55 -14.75
C ARG A 225 17.00 -13.45 -13.52
N GLU A 226 17.89 -14.40 -13.34
CA GLU A 226 18.89 -14.41 -12.27
C GLU A 226 19.71 -13.10 -12.25
N GLY A 227 19.86 -12.49 -11.08
CA GLY A 227 20.56 -11.23 -10.88
C GLY A 227 19.76 -9.96 -11.22
N GLN A 228 18.49 -10.09 -11.61
CA GLN A 228 17.63 -8.94 -11.98
C GLN A 228 16.64 -8.52 -10.89
N GLY A 229 16.69 -9.12 -9.70
CA GLY A 229 15.71 -8.83 -8.65
C GLY A 229 15.65 -7.36 -8.25
N LEU A 230 16.82 -6.70 -8.13
CA LEU A 230 16.82 -5.25 -7.86
C LEU A 230 16.20 -4.43 -9.00
N ASN A 231 16.51 -4.73 -10.25
CA ASN A 231 15.95 -4.04 -11.41
C ASN A 231 14.42 -4.23 -11.49
N ASN A 232 13.96 -5.45 -11.21
CA ASN A 232 12.53 -5.78 -11.14
C ASN A 232 11.84 -4.98 -10.02
N LEU A 233 12.47 -4.83 -8.85
CA LEU A 233 11.94 -3.99 -7.78
C LEU A 233 11.88 -2.50 -8.20
N LEU A 234 12.96 -1.99 -8.78
CA LEU A 234 13.03 -0.59 -9.23
C LEU A 234 11.97 -0.28 -10.30
N SER A 235 11.60 -1.25 -11.16
CA SER A 235 10.59 -1.05 -12.20
C SER A 235 9.19 -0.74 -11.66
N ILE A 236 8.86 -1.21 -10.43
CA ILE A 236 7.56 -0.94 -9.79
C ILE A 236 7.64 0.08 -8.66
N LEU A 237 8.85 0.59 -8.35
CA LEU A 237 9.05 1.43 -7.17
C LEU A 237 8.33 2.78 -7.27
N SER A 238 8.25 3.36 -8.48
CA SER A 238 7.47 4.58 -8.72
C SER A 238 5.99 4.36 -8.46
N GLU A 239 5.44 3.21 -8.88
CA GLU A 239 4.04 2.85 -8.62
C GLU A 239 3.78 2.59 -7.12
N ILE A 240 4.70 1.93 -6.42
CA ILE A 240 4.59 1.73 -4.97
C ILE A 240 4.55 3.09 -4.24
N ARG A 241 5.39 4.05 -4.65
CA ARG A 241 5.45 5.39 -4.04
C ARG A 241 4.21 6.23 -4.34
N THR A 242 3.74 6.25 -5.58
CA THR A 242 2.51 6.97 -5.95
C THR A 242 1.27 6.37 -5.30
N MET A 243 1.19 5.05 -5.20
CA MET A 243 0.15 4.36 -4.46
C MET A 243 0.16 4.75 -2.97
N THR A 244 1.33 4.76 -2.32
CA THR A 244 1.45 5.16 -0.91
C THR A 244 1.04 6.63 -0.72
N ALA A 245 1.39 7.50 -1.67
CA ALA A 245 0.92 8.89 -1.67
C ALA A 245 -0.60 9.00 -1.84
N ALA A 246 -1.21 8.18 -2.71
CA ALA A 246 -2.66 8.14 -2.89
C ALA A 246 -3.41 7.68 -1.62
N LEU A 247 -2.88 6.69 -0.90
CA LEU A 247 -3.40 6.30 0.42
C LEU A 247 -3.37 7.48 1.41
N ALA A 248 -2.26 8.22 1.42
CA ALA A 248 -2.10 9.40 2.28
C ALA A 248 -3.10 10.52 1.93
N ILE A 249 -3.40 10.73 0.65
CA ILE A 249 -4.39 11.70 0.19
C ILE A 249 -5.78 11.33 0.69
N GLY A 250 -6.18 10.07 0.60
CA GLY A 250 -7.48 9.60 1.08
C GLY A 250 -7.67 9.87 2.56
N LEU A 251 -6.67 9.60 3.39
CA LEU A 251 -6.70 9.91 4.82
C LEU A 251 -6.78 11.42 5.08
N GLN A 252 -6.01 12.24 4.36
CA GLN A 252 -6.07 13.70 4.47
C GLN A 252 -7.47 14.21 4.16
N GLN A 253 -8.12 13.67 3.10
CA GLN A 253 -9.48 14.05 2.72
C GLN A 253 -10.49 13.69 3.83
N ALA A 254 -10.39 12.49 4.40
CA ALA A 254 -11.26 12.06 5.50
C ALA A 254 -11.08 12.95 6.73
N ALA A 255 -9.84 13.22 7.13
CA ALA A 255 -9.52 14.07 8.27
C ALA A 255 -10.03 15.51 8.05
N LEU A 256 -9.89 16.06 6.85
CA LEU A 256 -10.40 17.39 6.49
C LEU A 256 -11.92 17.44 6.56
N ASN A 257 -12.63 16.48 5.96
CA ASN A 257 -14.09 16.42 5.96
C ASN A 257 -14.65 16.38 7.38
N ASP A 258 -14.09 15.51 8.23
CA ASP A 258 -14.52 15.40 9.63
C ASP A 258 -14.18 16.65 10.44
N SER A 259 -13.03 17.27 10.20
CA SER A 259 -12.65 18.54 10.84
C SER A 259 -13.62 19.66 10.51
N VAL A 260 -14.01 19.80 9.24
CA VAL A 260 -14.98 20.83 8.80
C VAL A 260 -16.35 20.56 9.42
N ARG A 261 -16.85 19.32 9.34
CA ARG A 261 -18.13 18.94 9.92
C ARG A 261 -18.16 19.22 11.42
N TYR A 262 -17.21 18.71 12.18
CA TYR A 262 -17.14 18.90 13.63
C TYR A 262 -16.99 20.38 14.01
N ALA A 263 -16.21 21.16 13.27
CA ALA A 263 -16.06 22.58 13.53
C ALA A 263 -17.37 23.39 13.36
N HIS A 264 -18.27 22.94 12.51
CA HIS A 264 -19.61 23.55 12.37
C HIS A 264 -20.57 23.10 13.47
N GLU A 265 -20.49 21.87 13.93
CA GLU A 265 -21.38 21.29 14.93
C GLU A 265 -20.99 21.67 16.37
N ARG A 266 -19.70 21.73 16.67
CA ARG A 266 -19.20 22.00 18.03
C ARG A 266 -19.31 23.46 18.41
N VAL A 267 -20.04 23.75 19.48
CA VAL A 267 -20.24 25.13 20.00
C VAL A 267 -19.39 25.33 21.25
N GLN A 268 -18.61 26.40 21.27
CA GLN A 268 -17.89 26.92 22.45
C GLN A 268 -17.95 28.45 22.48
N PHE A 269 -17.99 29.03 23.66
CA PHE A 269 -18.12 30.47 23.83
C PHE A 269 -19.33 31.05 23.06
N GLY A 270 -20.46 30.30 23.05
CA GLY A 270 -21.71 30.72 22.44
C GLY A 270 -21.79 30.66 20.91
N ARG A 271 -20.79 30.10 20.21
CA ARG A 271 -20.76 30.00 18.74
C ARG A 271 -20.03 28.75 18.25
N PRO A 272 -20.29 28.28 17.01
CA PRO A 272 -19.55 27.19 16.40
C PRO A 272 -18.04 27.48 16.39
N ILE A 273 -17.20 26.45 16.64
CA ILE A 273 -15.75 26.64 16.66
C ILE A 273 -15.18 27.01 15.30
N SER A 274 -15.90 26.74 14.20
CA SER A 274 -15.57 27.23 12.85
C SER A 274 -15.46 28.75 12.73
N LYS A 275 -15.98 29.51 13.69
CA LYS A 275 -15.88 30.97 13.75
C LYS A 275 -14.57 31.48 14.40
N PHE A 276 -13.71 30.61 14.91
CA PHE A 276 -12.44 31.00 15.49
C PHE A 276 -11.31 30.90 14.45
N GLN A 277 -10.51 31.98 14.34
CA GLN A 277 -9.45 32.11 13.34
C GLN A 277 -8.40 30.99 13.41
N LEU A 278 -8.05 30.51 14.62
CA LEU A 278 -7.08 29.42 14.79
C LEU A 278 -7.62 28.09 14.26
N ILE A 279 -8.92 27.83 14.33
CA ILE A 279 -9.55 26.66 13.71
C ILE A 279 -9.57 26.83 12.18
N GLN A 280 -9.93 28.03 11.68
CA GLN A 280 -9.90 28.32 10.25
C GLN A 280 -8.49 28.14 9.64
N ALA A 281 -7.46 28.60 10.34
CA ALA A 281 -6.07 28.42 9.90
C ALA A 281 -5.66 26.94 9.80
N LYS A 282 -6.06 26.11 10.77
CA LYS A 282 -5.83 24.66 10.73
C LYS A 282 -6.48 24.00 9.51
N VAL A 283 -7.78 24.28 9.29
CA VAL A 283 -8.55 23.75 8.16
C VAL A 283 -7.97 24.23 6.82
N ALA A 284 -7.57 25.50 6.72
CA ALA A 284 -6.92 26.04 5.52
C ALA A 284 -5.60 25.34 5.20
N ASN A 285 -4.74 25.10 6.21
CA ASN A 285 -3.49 24.38 6.04
C ASN A 285 -3.73 22.91 5.61
N MET A 286 -4.73 22.23 6.20
CA MET A 286 -5.11 20.88 5.78
C MET A 286 -5.55 20.86 4.32
N ALA A 287 -6.37 21.82 3.87
CA ALA A 287 -6.86 21.91 2.50
C ALA A 287 -5.72 22.16 1.50
N VAL A 288 -4.80 23.08 1.78
CA VAL A 288 -3.64 23.39 0.94
C VAL A 288 -2.71 22.18 0.81
N ASN A 289 -2.41 21.51 1.94
CA ASN A 289 -1.56 20.32 1.94
C ASN A 289 -2.20 19.15 1.15
N LEU A 290 -3.50 18.96 1.26
CA LEU A 290 -4.25 17.96 0.51
C LEU A 290 -4.15 18.21 -1.00
N GLU A 291 -4.37 19.44 -1.45
CA GLU A 291 -4.31 19.78 -2.87
C GLU A 291 -2.88 19.66 -3.42
N ALA A 292 -1.87 20.11 -2.67
CA ALA A 292 -0.47 19.93 -3.03
C ALA A 292 -0.09 18.44 -3.14
N SER A 293 -0.58 17.60 -2.21
CA SER A 293 -0.40 16.15 -2.25
C SER A 293 -1.01 15.53 -3.52
N ARG A 294 -2.20 15.96 -3.92
CA ARG A 294 -2.88 15.53 -5.16
C ARG A 294 -2.09 15.90 -6.39
N LEU A 295 -1.70 17.17 -6.51
CA LEU A 295 -0.96 17.66 -7.67
C LEU A 295 0.35 16.90 -7.88
N LEU A 296 1.14 16.69 -6.81
CA LEU A 296 2.38 15.92 -6.89
C LEU A 296 2.14 14.47 -7.27
N THR A 297 1.13 13.84 -6.66
CA THR A 297 0.86 12.41 -6.86
C THR A 297 0.34 12.14 -8.27
N TYR A 298 -0.68 12.88 -8.72
CA TYR A 298 -1.26 12.65 -10.04
C TYR A 298 -0.36 13.11 -11.19
N ASN A 299 0.54 14.08 -10.96
CA ASN A 299 1.61 14.35 -11.91
C ASN A 299 2.51 13.11 -12.11
N ALA A 300 2.93 12.46 -11.02
CA ALA A 300 3.77 11.27 -11.11
C ALA A 300 3.02 10.07 -11.72
N THR A 301 1.72 9.86 -11.41
CA THR A 301 0.94 8.75 -12.02
C THR A 301 0.77 8.94 -13.53
N HIS A 302 0.52 10.16 -14.01
CA HIS A 302 0.43 10.43 -15.44
C HIS A 302 1.77 10.17 -16.15
N MET A 303 2.90 10.54 -15.54
CA MET A 303 4.22 10.20 -16.09
C MET A 303 4.44 8.69 -16.20
N ILE A 304 4.00 7.89 -15.19
CA ILE A 304 4.05 6.42 -15.25
C ILE A 304 3.20 5.90 -16.42
N ASP A 305 1.97 6.39 -16.54
CA ASP A 305 1.03 5.96 -17.58
C ASP A 305 1.51 6.31 -18.99
N GLU A 306 2.32 7.37 -19.14
CA GLU A 306 3.00 7.76 -20.37
C GLU A 306 4.34 7.01 -20.60
N GLY A 307 4.74 6.11 -19.71
CA GLY A 307 6.01 5.35 -19.78
C GLY A 307 7.27 6.18 -19.53
N LYS A 308 7.14 7.33 -18.86
CA LYS A 308 8.26 8.22 -18.53
C LYS A 308 8.95 7.82 -17.22
N GLU A 309 10.25 8.01 -17.14
CA GLU A 309 10.95 7.93 -15.87
C GLU A 309 10.44 9.02 -14.91
N CYS A 310 10.06 8.63 -13.69
CA CYS A 310 9.47 9.53 -12.70
C CYS A 310 9.79 9.16 -11.25
N LEU A 311 10.90 8.45 -11.03
CA LEU A 311 11.27 8.00 -9.69
C LEU A 311 11.47 9.17 -8.71
N LYS A 312 11.98 10.31 -9.22
CA LYS A 312 12.10 11.57 -8.46
C LYS A 312 10.73 12.11 -8.07
N GLU A 313 9.83 12.27 -9.04
CA GLU A 313 8.49 12.82 -8.84
C GLU A 313 7.65 11.93 -7.91
N ALA A 314 7.71 10.62 -8.09
CA ALA A 314 7.04 9.65 -7.21
C ALA A 314 7.60 9.69 -5.78
N SER A 315 8.91 9.93 -5.62
CA SER A 315 9.54 10.08 -4.30
C SER A 315 9.10 11.37 -3.61
N MET A 316 9.08 12.49 -4.34
CA MET A 316 8.59 13.77 -3.84
C MET A 316 7.11 13.68 -3.45
N ALA A 317 6.28 13.05 -4.28
CA ALA A 317 4.87 12.81 -3.99
C ALA A 317 4.67 12.01 -2.70
N LYS A 318 5.35 10.86 -2.57
CA LYS A 318 5.28 10.01 -1.36
C LYS A 318 5.74 10.78 -0.13
N TYR A 319 6.90 11.42 -0.19
CA TYR A 319 7.45 12.17 0.93
C TYR A 319 6.49 13.26 1.41
N PHE A 320 6.04 14.12 0.51
CA PHE A 320 5.16 15.23 0.85
C PHE A 320 3.78 14.75 1.36
N ALA A 321 3.12 13.84 0.62
CA ALA A 321 1.77 13.41 0.95
C ALA A 321 1.69 12.66 2.29
N THR A 322 2.69 11.83 2.61
CA THR A 322 2.69 11.08 3.87
C THR A 322 3.00 11.96 5.08
N GLU A 323 3.86 12.98 4.96
CA GLU A 323 4.06 14.01 5.98
C GLU A 323 2.79 14.85 6.19
N ALA A 324 2.14 15.25 5.10
CA ALA A 324 0.89 16.00 5.16
C ALA A 324 -0.23 15.18 5.81
N ALA A 325 -0.29 13.86 5.57
CA ALA A 325 -1.22 12.96 6.23
C ALA A 325 -0.97 12.86 7.75
N CYS A 326 0.30 12.80 8.16
CA CYS A 326 0.65 12.81 9.59
C CYS A 326 0.21 14.11 10.27
N ARG A 327 0.43 15.26 9.62
CA ARG A 327 -0.04 16.55 10.11
C ARG A 327 -1.57 16.63 10.16
N ALA A 328 -2.27 16.14 9.14
CA ALA A 328 -3.72 16.10 9.11
C ALA A 328 -4.30 15.23 10.23
N GLY A 329 -3.68 14.06 10.50
CA GLY A 329 -4.04 13.18 11.61
C GLY A 329 -3.83 13.82 12.99
N ASP A 330 -2.78 14.61 13.18
CA ASP A 330 -2.57 15.38 14.41
C ASP A 330 -3.60 16.53 14.52
N GLU A 331 -3.79 17.32 13.46
CA GLU A 331 -4.68 18.47 13.48
C GLU A 331 -6.16 18.10 13.70
N VAL A 332 -6.64 16.99 13.12
CA VAL A 332 -8.02 16.56 13.36
C VAL A 332 -8.25 16.20 14.83
N THR A 333 -7.29 15.57 15.50
CA THR A 333 -7.40 15.27 16.95
C THR A 333 -7.46 16.56 17.77
N ARG A 334 -6.68 17.57 17.42
CA ARG A 334 -6.68 18.91 18.09
C ARG A 334 -8.00 19.65 17.86
N ILE A 335 -8.59 19.58 16.67
CA ILE A 335 -9.88 20.21 16.36
C ILE A 335 -11.01 19.56 17.18
N PHE A 336 -10.96 18.23 17.33
CA PHE A 336 -11.93 17.49 18.16
C PHE A 336 -11.69 17.67 19.67
N GLY A 337 -10.51 18.16 20.08
CA GLY A 337 -10.14 18.29 21.50
C GLY A 337 -10.12 16.93 22.20
N ALA A 338 -10.60 16.83 23.43
CA ALA A 338 -10.60 15.58 24.18
C ALA A 338 -11.36 14.44 23.46
N TYR A 339 -12.38 14.74 22.67
CA TYR A 339 -13.08 13.76 21.84
C TYR A 339 -12.18 13.16 20.74
N GLY A 340 -11.17 13.88 20.28
CA GLY A 340 -10.17 13.35 19.33
C GLY A 340 -9.26 12.28 19.90
N TYR A 341 -9.22 12.13 21.23
CA TYR A 341 -8.48 11.10 21.95
C TYR A 341 -9.33 9.86 22.30
N SER A 342 -10.66 9.96 22.14
CA SER A 342 -11.59 8.85 22.39
C SER A 342 -11.66 7.89 21.21
N MET A 343 -11.68 6.57 21.50
CA MET A 343 -11.88 5.53 20.51
C MET A 343 -13.28 5.56 19.87
N GLU A 344 -14.23 6.29 20.42
CA GLU A 344 -15.59 6.45 19.89
C GLU A 344 -15.65 7.38 18.67
N TYR A 345 -14.65 8.24 18.49
CA TYR A 345 -14.57 9.19 17.37
C TYR A 345 -13.54 8.75 16.32
N THR A 346 -13.76 9.18 15.08
CA THR A 346 -12.89 8.80 13.93
C THR A 346 -11.51 9.44 13.98
N ALA A 347 -11.37 10.60 14.62
CA ALA A 347 -10.13 11.39 14.64
C ALA A 347 -8.89 10.59 15.10
N GLN A 348 -9.02 9.79 16.16
CA GLN A 348 -7.94 8.96 16.68
C GLN A 348 -7.51 7.87 15.66
N ARG A 349 -8.45 7.35 14.83
CA ARG A 349 -8.13 6.37 13.79
C ARG A 349 -7.23 6.97 12.72
N TYR A 350 -7.52 8.19 12.25
CA TYR A 350 -6.66 8.89 11.30
C TYR A 350 -5.24 9.13 11.85
N TYR A 351 -5.13 9.46 13.14
CA TYR A 351 -3.84 9.62 13.80
C TYR A 351 -3.06 8.30 13.89
N ARG A 352 -3.70 7.17 14.17
CA ARG A 352 -3.08 5.85 14.24
C ARG A 352 -2.69 5.33 12.86
N ASP A 353 -3.61 5.44 11.90
CA ASP A 353 -3.47 4.85 10.58
C ASP A 353 -2.43 5.55 9.71
N ASN A 354 -2.18 6.85 9.90
CA ASN A 354 -1.21 7.56 9.08
C ASN A 354 0.25 7.12 9.30
N ARG A 355 0.56 6.50 10.45
CA ARG A 355 1.96 6.23 10.84
C ARG A 355 2.63 5.18 9.96
N PHE A 356 1.91 4.16 9.48
CA PHE A 356 2.51 3.14 8.61
C PHE A 356 2.97 3.70 7.25
N LEU A 357 2.34 4.78 6.78
CA LEU A 357 2.69 5.43 5.51
C LEU A 357 4.11 5.97 5.47
N LEU A 358 4.70 6.24 6.65
CA LEU A 358 6.07 6.73 6.76
C LEU A 358 7.11 5.68 6.35
N TYR A 359 6.79 4.40 6.49
CA TYR A 359 7.73 3.29 6.36
C TYR A 359 7.64 2.58 5.00
N GLY A 360 6.42 2.35 4.49
CA GLY A 360 6.19 1.68 3.21
C GLY A 360 6.71 2.47 2.01
N GLY A 361 7.26 1.78 0.99
CA GLY A 361 7.77 2.43 -0.23
C GLY A 361 9.09 3.18 -0.05
N GLY A 362 9.79 2.96 1.06
CA GLY A 362 11.01 3.64 1.51
C GLY A 362 10.74 4.71 2.54
N THR A 363 11.53 4.70 3.64
CA THR A 363 11.42 5.71 4.71
C THR A 363 11.82 7.10 4.19
N HIS A 364 11.41 8.13 4.91
CA HIS A 364 11.76 9.53 4.54
C HIS A 364 13.28 9.74 4.52
N GLU A 365 14.00 9.09 5.43
CA GLU A 365 15.46 9.13 5.53
C GLU A 365 16.16 8.51 4.32
N VAL A 366 15.49 7.58 3.62
CA VAL A 366 15.95 7.05 2.31
C VAL A 366 15.54 7.97 1.16
N LEU A 367 14.34 8.58 1.22
CA LEU A 367 13.86 9.44 0.13
C LEU A 367 14.58 10.78 0.05
N GLN A 368 14.79 11.44 1.19
CA GLN A 368 15.39 12.78 1.27
C GLN A 368 16.78 12.87 0.61
N PRO A 369 17.77 11.99 0.91
CA PRO A 369 19.06 12.01 0.24
C PRO A 369 18.96 11.75 -1.26
N ASN A 370 18.03 10.88 -1.70
CA ASN A 370 17.84 10.63 -3.11
C ASN A 370 17.24 11.84 -3.83
N ILE A 371 16.24 12.51 -3.23
CA ILE A 371 15.65 13.74 -3.76
C ILE A 371 16.74 14.82 -3.85
N ALA A 372 17.55 15.00 -2.81
CA ALA A 372 18.65 15.97 -2.81
C ALA A 372 19.63 15.75 -3.95
N ARG A 373 20.03 14.49 -4.20
CA ARG A 373 20.90 14.15 -5.35
C ARG A 373 20.26 14.46 -6.70
N TRP A 374 18.97 14.21 -6.86
CA TRP A 374 18.26 14.48 -8.13
C TRP A 374 18.05 15.98 -8.40
N VAL A 375 18.21 16.84 -7.41
CA VAL A 375 18.18 18.31 -7.59
C VAL A 375 19.57 18.94 -7.57
N GLY A 376 20.63 18.12 -7.56
CA GLY A 376 22.01 18.58 -7.81
C GLY A 376 22.93 18.68 -6.59
N LEU A 377 22.57 18.09 -5.44
CA LEU A 377 23.45 18.03 -4.27
C LEU A 377 24.37 16.82 -4.31
#